data_bc828e165766199640da85a41a8faf59
#
_entry.id   bc828e165766199640da85a41a8faf59
#
_cell.length_a   1.000
_cell.length_b   1.000
_cell.length_c   1.000
_cell.angle_alpha   90.00
_cell.angle_beta   90.00
_cell.angle_gamma   90.00
#
_symmetry.space_group_name_H-M   'P 1'
#
loop_
_entity.id
_entity.type
_entity.pdbx_description
1 polymer ?
#
loop_
_entity_poly.entity_id
_entity_poly.type
_entity_poly.pdbx_seq_one_letter_code
_entity_poly.pdbx_strand_id
1 'polypeptide(L)'
;MHASTTLLTSLALACGLSLNPLAAAAAEPTSENVFTIGGGVAAVSSYSGSDKLSASPLIILDYAMSNGLFISTSRGIGYGGQAGAFSYSAALGYRGNREDHKRKGVNGWGGSDYLKGMGEVKGNASALLSAGYSPMPGLSLSVSSDIPLSNRENGANVHFGATGQVYGRADAKGVQQDSVSIGGQLGWGERKYVQTMYGVTATQAANTSFKQYTPKGGFYEAQATVNWEHRFDARWSLNTLVGVEHRMGDAAKSPIVQRKTAPIGAVYVTYRY
;
A
#
# COMPACT_ATOMS: atom_id res chain seq x y z
N MET A 1 0.87 26.01 35.29
CA MET A 1 -0.15 25.17 34.67
C MET A 1 0.15 25.13 33.16
N HIS A 2 0.92 24.16 32.73
CA HIS A 2 1.20 23.95 31.31
C HIS A 2 0.46 22.68 30.91
N ALA A 3 -0.63 22.84 30.17
CA ALA A 3 -1.33 21.76 29.52
C ALA A 3 -0.54 21.40 28.24
N SER A 4 0.08 20.22 28.25
CA SER A 4 0.81 19.66 27.13
C SER A 4 -0.16 19.25 26.03
N THR A 5 -0.08 19.95 24.91
CA THR A 5 -0.73 19.61 23.65
C THR A 5 0.11 18.52 22.95
N THR A 6 -0.13 17.28 23.27
CA THR A 6 0.51 16.13 22.62
C THR A 6 -0.54 15.10 22.21
N LEU A 7 -1.34 15.44 21.20
CA LEU A 7 -2.32 14.54 20.64
C LEU A 7 -2.53 14.88 19.15
N LEU A 8 -1.55 14.53 18.31
CA LEU A 8 -1.71 14.48 16.83
C LEU A 8 -0.43 13.96 16.15
N THR A 9 0.09 12.79 16.56
CA THR A 9 1.14 12.12 15.79
C THR A 9 1.13 10.64 16.10
N SER A 10 0.22 9.87 15.52
CA SER A 10 0.40 8.44 15.29
C SER A 10 -0.73 7.85 14.44
N LEU A 11 -0.99 8.44 13.26
CA LEU A 11 -1.64 7.70 12.18
C LEU A 11 -0.54 7.26 11.22
N ALA A 12 0.43 6.50 11.75
CA ALA A 12 1.40 5.79 10.93
C ALA A 12 0.68 4.59 10.31
N LEU A 13 0.10 4.82 9.14
CA LEU A 13 -0.39 3.74 8.30
C LEU A 13 0.80 2.85 7.95
N ALA A 14 0.68 1.58 8.28
CA ALA A 14 1.72 0.57 8.19
C ALA A 14 2.40 0.56 6.83
N CYS A 15 3.73 0.43 6.90
CA CYS A 15 4.61 0.15 5.79
C CYS A 15 4.03 -0.84 4.78
N GLY A 16 4.00 -0.43 3.53
CA GLY A 16 4.26 -1.33 2.42
C GLY A 16 3.13 -2.19 1.90
N LEU A 17 1.92 -2.13 2.41
CA LEU A 17 0.78 -2.62 1.67
C LEU A 17 0.41 -1.56 0.64
N SER A 18 0.94 -1.71 -0.56
CA SER A 18 0.24 -1.18 -1.72
C SER A 18 -1.06 -2.00 -1.85
N LEU A 19 -2.06 -1.68 -1.03
CA LEU A 19 -3.45 -2.13 -1.22
C LEU A 19 -4.02 -1.47 -2.48
N ASN A 20 -3.19 -1.45 -3.51
CA ASN A 20 -3.48 -0.80 -4.79
C ASN A 20 -4.58 -1.45 -5.65
N PRO A 21 -5.11 -2.66 -5.41
CA PRO A 21 -6.33 -3.02 -6.10
C PRO A 21 -7.53 -2.14 -5.70
N LEU A 22 -7.53 -1.55 -4.49
CA LEU A 22 -8.54 -0.55 -4.12
C LEU A 22 -8.19 0.88 -4.60
N ALA A 23 -6.91 1.19 -4.79
CA ALA A 23 -6.48 2.51 -5.26
C ALA A 23 -6.59 2.67 -6.78
N ALA A 24 -6.60 1.56 -7.53
CA ALA A 24 -6.76 1.58 -8.98
C ALA A 24 -8.20 1.83 -9.44
N ALA A 25 -9.20 1.60 -8.60
CA ALA A 25 -10.48 2.23 -8.77
C ALA A 25 -10.29 3.71 -8.41
N ALA A 26 -9.82 4.52 -9.37
CA ALA A 26 -10.08 5.96 -9.31
C ALA A 26 -11.57 6.07 -8.98
N ALA A 27 -11.90 6.81 -7.93
CA ALA A 27 -13.30 6.99 -7.56
C ALA A 27 -14.02 7.40 -8.85
N GLU A 28 -14.93 6.55 -9.31
CA GLU A 28 -15.82 6.97 -10.38
C GLU A 28 -16.39 8.31 -9.93
N PRO A 29 -16.43 9.34 -10.78
CA PRO A 29 -17.08 10.59 -10.42
C PRO A 29 -18.50 10.23 -10.04
N THR A 30 -18.74 10.09 -8.75
CA THR A 30 -20.07 9.83 -8.25
C THR A 30 -20.84 11.13 -8.38
N SER A 31 -22.09 11.06 -8.84
CA SER A 31 -23.00 12.22 -8.87
C SER A 31 -23.25 12.80 -7.46
N GLU A 32 -22.84 12.07 -6.43
CA GLU A 32 -23.01 12.37 -5.01
C GLU A 32 -21.71 12.18 -4.23
N ASN A 33 -21.60 12.87 -3.11
CA ASN A 33 -20.51 12.66 -2.18
C ASN A 33 -20.67 11.28 -1.53
N VAL A 34 -19.59 10.52 -1.48
CA VAL A 34 -19.57 9.18 -0.87
C VAL A 34 -18.56 9.15 0.28
N PHE A 35 -19.02 8.74 1.45
CA PHE A 35 -18.17 8.50 2.61
C PHE A 35 -18.13 7.02 2.92
N THR A 36 -16.94 6.46 2.97
CA THR A 36 -16.71 5.06 3.35
C THR A 36 -15.85 5.00 4.60
N ILE A 37 -16.32 4.27 5.60
CA ILE A 37 -15.56 3.94 6.81
C ILE A 37 -15.38 2.43 6.89
N GLY A 38 -14.24 1.98 7.39
CA GLY A 38 -14.01 0.55 7.55
C GLY A 38 -12.87 0.24 8.51
N GLY A 39 -12.78 -1.03 8.85
CA GLY A 39 -11.75 -1.53 9.72
C GLY A 39 -11.50 -3.02 9.55
N GLY A 40 -10.30 -3.45 9.88
CA GLY A 40 -9.91 -4.83 9.76
C GLY A 40 -8.48 -5.09 10.20
N VAL A 41 -7.93 -6.17 9.71
CA VAL A 41 -6.55 -6.58 9.97
C VAL A 41 -5.87 -7.02 8.68
N ALA A 42 -4.56 -6.74 8.59
CA ALA A 42 -3.70 -7.23 7.53
C ALA A 42 -2.54 -8.03 8.11
N ALA A 43 -2.13 -9.08 7.41
CA ALA A 43 -0.91 -9.84 7.67
C ALA A 43 0.10 -9.51 6.58
N VAL A 44 1.24 -8.93 6.99
CA VAL A 44 2.28 -8.46 6.09
C VAL A 44 3.66 -8.76 6.65
N SER A 45 4.67 -8.76 5.80
CA SER A 45 6.06 -8.86 6.26
C SER A 45 6.40 -7.70 7.21
N SER A 46 7.09 -7.99 8.31
CA SER A 46 7.48 -6.96 9.32
C SER A 46 8.33 -5.83 8.72
N TYR A 47 9.06 -6.12 7.67
CA TYR A 47 9.68 -5.19 6.73
C TYR A 47 9.82 -5.90 5.38
N SER A 48 10.07 -5.14 4.32
CA SER A 48 10.16 -5.69 2.96
C SER A 48 11.32 -6.69 2.83
N GLY A 49 10.99 -7.99 2.70
CA GLY A 49 11.94 -9.11 2.70
C GLY A 49 12.14 -9.82 4.04
N SER A 50 11.35 -9.50 5.08
CA SER A 50 11.33 -10.23 6.34
C SER A 50 10.79 -11.66 6.16
N ASP A 51 11.29 -12.60 6.95
CA ASP A 51 10.73 -13.94 7.10
C ASP A 51 9.55 -14.00 8.09
N LYS A 52 9.33 -12.91 8.86
CA LYS A 52 8.28 -12.79 9.87
C LYS A 52 7.12 -11.96 9.35
N LEU A 53 5.92 -12.44 9.61
CA LEU A 53 4.70 -11.70 9.38
C LEU A 53 4.32 -10.90 10.63
N SER A 54 3.76 -9.73 10.40
CA SER A 54 3.15 -8.88 11.43
C SER A 54 1.68 -8.68 11.08
N ALA A 55 0.82 -8.83 12.07
CA ALA A 55 -0.55 -8.35 11.95
C ALA A 55 -0.57 -6.83 12.11
N SER A 56 -1.30 -6.15 11.27
CA SER A 56 -1.45 -4.68 11.29
C SER A 56 -2.92 -4.30 11.25
N PRO A 57 -3.41 -3.39 12.09
CA PRO A 57 -4.77 -2.89 11.97
C PRO A 57 -4.93 -2.14 10.65
N LEU A 58 -6.08 -2.32 10.01
CA LEU A 58 -6.52 -1.53 8.87
C LEU A 58 -7.60 -0.56 9.34
N ILE A 59 -7.40 0.71 9.04
CA ILE A 59 -8.39 1.78 9.23
C ILE A 59 -8.64 2.39 7.87
N ILE A 60 -9.88 2.33 7.43
CA ILE A 60 -10.31 2.84 6.13
C ILE A 60 -11.22 4.02 6.37
N LEU A 61 -10.81 5.18 5.92
CA LEU A 61 -11.60 6.39 5.84
C LEU A 61 -11.41 6.91 4.42
N ASP A 62 -12.48 7.00 3.65
CA ASP A 62 -12.46 7.50 2.28
C ASP A 62 -13.66 8.40 2.07
N TYR A 63 -13.41 9.66 1.76
CA TYR A 63 -14.44 10.63 1.40
C TYR A 63 -14.17 11.11 -0.02
N ALA A 64 -14.98 10.65 -0.95
CA ALA A 64 -14.95 11.05 -2.34
C ALA A 64 -16.07 12.08 -2.59
N MET A 65 -15.71 13.24 -3.12
CA MET A 65 -16.63 14.34 -3.41
C MET A 65 -17.02 14.29 -4.88
N SER A 66 -18.24 14.70 -5.19
CA SER A 66 -18.78 14.75 -6.56
C SER A 66 -18.00 15.65 -7.52
N ASN A 67 -17.20 16.58 -6.99
CA ASN A 67 -16.31 17.46 -7.78
C ASN A 67 -14.93 16.85 -8.06
N GLY A 68 -14.68 15.59 -7.66
CA GLY A 68 -13.41 14.88 -7.86
C GLY A 68 -12.39 15.02 -6.73
N LEU A 69 -12.61 15.90 -5.75
CA LEU A 69 -11.76 15.97 -4.56
C LEU A 69 -11.97 14.72 -3.68
N PHE A 70 -10.93 14.28 -3.00
CA PHE A 70 -11.03 13.17 -2.05
C PHE A 70 -10.07 13.33 -0.87
N ILE A 71 -10.45 12.72 0.25
CA ILE A 71 -9.63 12.54 1.45
C ILE A 71 -9.68 11.06 1.81
N SER A 72 -8.54 10.37 1.84
CA SER A 72 -8.47 8.93 2.02
C SER A 72 -7.26 8.51 2.83
N THR A 73 -7.42 7.55 3.72
CA THR A 73 -6.30 6.93 4.45
C THR A 73 -5.36 6.15 3.54
N SER A 74 -5.82 5.66 2.39
CA SER A 74 -5.02 4.87 1.46
C SER A 74 -4.48 5.70 0.28
N ARG A 75 -5.21 6.75 -0.15
CA ARG A 75 -4.88 7.55 -1.35
C ARG A 75 -4.36 8.95 -1.02
N GLY A 76 -4.42 9.37 0.26
CA GLY A 76 -4.07 10.72 0.68
C GLY A 76 -5.19 11.74 0.44
N ILE A 77 -4.81 13.00 0.28
CA ILE A 77 -5.71 14.13 0.00
C ILE A 77 -5.42 14.60 -1.41
N GLY A 78 -6.41 14.58 -2.29
CA GLY A 78 -6.16 14.87 -3.69
C GLY A 78 -7.39 15.09 -4.54
N TYR A 79 -7.13 15.08 -5.83
CA TYR A 79 -8.11 15.21 -6.89
C TYR A 79 -7.95 14.04 -7.87
N GLY A 80 -9.07 13.52 -8.35
CA GLY A 80 -9.10 12.48 -9.37
C GLY A 80 -10.37 12.55 -10.21
N GLY A 81 -10.34 11.84 -11.31
CA GLY A 81 -11.46 11.80 -12.22
C GLY A 81 -11.38 10.65 -13.21
N GLN A 82 -12.40 10.55 -14.03
CA GLN A 82 -12.51 9.58 -15.10
C GLN A 82 -12.88 10.27 -16.41
N ALA A 83 -12.27 9.83 -17.50
CA ALA A 83 -12.57 10.27 -18.86
C ALA A 83 -12.72 9.04 -19.76
N GLY A 84 -13.96 8.60 -19.96
CA GLY A 84 -14.27 7.34 -20.62
C GLY A 84 -13.67 6.14 -19.88
N ALA A 85 -12.85 5.35 -20.55
CA ALA A 85 -12.15 4.20 -19.96
C ALA A 85 -10.90 4.57 -19.15
N PHE A 86 -10.49 5.84 -19.13
CA PHE A 86 -9.31 6.32 -18.42
C PHE A 86 -9.67 6.94 -17.08
N SER A 87 -8.89 6.62 -16.06
CA SER A 87 -8.97 7.24 -14.74
C SER A 87 -7.63 7.87 -14.36
N TYR A 88 -7.65 8.89 -13.51
CA TYR A 88 -6.45 9.56 -13.05
C TYR A 88 -6.63 10.14 -11.65
N SER A 89 -5.54 10.26 -10.91
CA SER A 89 -5.54 11.04 -9.67
C SER A 89 -4.16 11.63 -9.37
N ALA A 90 -4.18 12.73 -8.62
CA ALA A 90 -3.01 13.35 -8.01
C ALA A 90 -3.33 13.69 -6.56
N ALA A 91 -2.46 13.31 -5.63
CA ALA A 91 -2.69 13.49 -4.20
C ALA A 91 -1.40 13.79 -3.44
N LEU A 92 -1.57 14.37 -2.26
CA LEU A 92 -0.56 14.42 -1.22
C LEU A 92 -0.82 13.27 -0.25
N GLY A 93 0.19 12.46 -0.03
CA GLY A 93 0.14 11.31 0.88
C GLY A 93 1.34 11.26 1.80
N TYR A 94 1.45 10.15 2.51
CA TYR A 94 2.54 9.92 3.44
C TYR A 94 3.02 8.47 3.33
N ARG A 95 4.34 8.31 3.11
CA ARG A 95 5.03 7.02 3.21
C ARG A 95 5.55 6.85 4.62
N GLY A 96 5.15 5.76 5.29
CA GLY A 96 5.57 5.45 6.66
C GLY A 96 7.08 5.21 6.81
N ASN A 97 7.55 5.23 8.04
CA ASN A 97 8.93 4.92 8.40
C ASN A 97 9.19 3.40 8.43
N ARG A 98 10.47 3.00 8.31
CA ARG A 98 10.96 1.66 8.61
C ARG A 98 11.84 1.73 9.85
N GLU A 99 11.39 1.08 10.93
CA GLU A 99 12.15 0.96 12.17
C GLU A 99 13.20 -0.15 12.07
N ASP A 100 14.34 0.05 12.72
CA ASP A 100 15.41 -0.95 12.82
C ASP A 100 15.31 -1.82 14.09
N HIS A 101 14.19 -1.69 14.81
CA HIS A 101 13.86 -2.47 16.00
C HIS A 101 12.37 -2.76 16.05
N LYS A 102 11.98 -3.79 16.80
CA LYS A 102 10.57 -4.11 17.01
C LYS A 102 9.94 -3.09 17.94
N ARG A 103 8.86 -2.47 17.52
CA ARG A 103 8.06 -1.59 18.40
C ARG A 103 7.44 -2.37 19.56
N LYS A 104 7.39 -1.76 20.75
CA LYS A 104 6.74 -2.29 21.94
C LYS A 104 5.49 -1.47 22.25
N GLY A 105 4.46 -2.10 22.81
CA GLY A 105 3.22 -1.45 23.26
C GLY A 105 2.11 -1.43 22.22
N VAL A 106 1.09 -0.57 22.47
CA VAL A 106 -0.12 -0.48 21.62
C VAL A 106 0.19 -0.08 20.18
N ASN A 107 1.31 0.61 19.95
CA ASN A 107 1.83 0.97 18.63
C ASN A 107 2.89 -0.02 18.10
N GLY A 108 2.94 -1.23 18.65
CA GLY A 108 3.94 -2.27 18.38
C GLY A 108 3.85 -2.95 17.01
N TRP A 109 3.32 -2.26 16.01
CA TRP A 109 3.13 -2.76 14.64
C TRP A 109 4.32 -2.36 13.77
N GLY A 110 5.00 -3.34 13.19
CA GLY A 110 6.15 -3.13 12.30
C GLY A 110 7.49 -3.08 13.00
N GLY A 111 8.55 -2.89 12.20
CA GLY A 111 9.94 -2.94 12.64
C GLY A 111 10.44 -4.36 12.92
N SER A 112 11.77 -4.51 13.00
CA SER A 112 12.39 -5.80 13.24
C SER A 112 13.74 -5.64 13.90
N ASP A 113 13.98 -6.36 15.00
CA ASP A 113 15.29 -6.42 15.67
C ASP A 113 16.38 -7.05 14.77
N TYR A 114 15.99 -7.73 13.69
CA TYR A 114 16.92 -8.19 12.67
C TYR A 114 17.66 -7.05 11.97
N LEU A 115 17.01 -5.89 11.86
CA LEU A 115 17.60 -4.69 11.25
C LEU A 115 18.36 -3.81 12.25
N LYS A 116 18.54 -4.23 13.49
CA LYS A 116 19.20 -3.44 14.53
C LYS A 116 20.58 -2.98 14.10
N GLY A 117 20.84 -1.67 14.17
CA GLY A 117 22.05 -1.02 13.71
C GLY A 117 22.01 -0.51 12.26
N MET A 118 20.95 -0.84 11.51
CA MET A 118 20.71 -0.28 10.19
C MET A 118 20.23 1.19 10.22
N GLY A 119 19.71 1.61 11.37
CA GLY A 119 19.06 2.91 11.52
C GLY A 119 17.67 2.95 10.93
N GLU A 120 16.90 3.94 11.37
CA GLU A 120 15.55 4.19 10.92
C GLU A 120 15.54 4.83 9.53
N VAL A 121 14.64 4.37 8.66
CA VAL A 121 14.25 5.11 7.45
C VAL A 121 13.05 5.99 7.81
N LYS A 122 13.27 7.30 7.88
CA LYS A 122 12.21 8.26 8.21
C LYS A 122 11.14 8.27 7.13
N GLY A 123 9.88 8.34 7.55
CA GLY A 123 8.77 8.52 6.63
C GLY A 123 8.84 9.86 5.89
N ASN A 124 8.10 10.00 4.82
CA ASN A 124 8.09 11.23 4.02
C ASN A 124 6.68 11.60 3.54
N ALA A 125 6.45 12.90 3.42
CA ALA A 125 5.36 13.38 2.59
C ALA A 125 5.65 13.06 1.13
N SER A 126 4.62 12.65 0.38
CA SER A 126 4.76 12.19 -1.01
C SER A 126 3.72 12.84 -1.91
N ALA A 127 4.11 13.09 -3.17
CA ALA A 127 3.17 13.24 -4.26
C ALA A 127 2.82 11.84 -4.79
N LEU A 128 1.53 11.51 -4.76
CA LEU A 128 0.98 10.27 -5.27
C LEU A 128 0.27 10.56 -6.58
N LEU A 129 0.72 9.94 -7.66
CA LEU A 129 0.10 10.08 -8.98
C LEU A 129 -0.39 8.71 -9.44
N SER A 130 -1.58 8.65 -10.02
CA SER A 130 -2.07 7.41 -10.62
C SER A 130 -2.80 7.66 -11.93
N ALA A 131 -2.74 6.66 -12.80
CA ALA A 131 -3.54 6.57 -14.01
C ALA A 131 -4.01 5.12 -14.16
N GLY A 132 -5.23 4.97 -14.67
CA GLY A 132 -5.84 3.67 -14.94
C GLY A 132 -6.49 3.63 -16.32
N TYR A 133 -6.64 2.44 -16.85
CA TYR A 133 -7.34 2.17 -18.08
C TYR A 133 -8.17 0.89 -17.96
N SER A 134 -9.46 1.01 -18.19
CA SER A 134 -10.41 -0.12 -18.13
C SER A 134 -10.93 -0.42 -19.55
N PRO A 135 -10.23 -1.29 -20.32
CA PRO A 135 -10.59 -1.59 -21.71
C PRO A 135 -11.95 -2.28 -21.87
N MET A 136 -12.38 -2.98 -20.83
CA MET A 136 -13.65 -3.69 -20.78
C MET A 136 -14.14 -3.82 -19.33
N PRO A 137 -15.43 -4.04 -19.08
CA PRO A 137 -15.94 -4.32 -17.76
C PRO A 137 -15.16 -5.46 -17.07
N GLY A 138 -14.80 -5.26 -15.82
CA GLY A 138 -14.08 -6.24 -15.01
C GLY A 138 -12.57 -6.34 -15.27
N LEU A 139 -11.99 -5.59 -16.20
CA LEU A 139 -10.54 -5.53 -16.41
C LEU A 139 -10.02 -4.10 -16.22
N SER A 140 -9.03 -3.94 -15.36
CA SER A 140 -8.37 -2.66 -15.10
C SER A 140 -6.86 -2.80 -15.16
N LEU A 141 -6.21 -1.87 -15.84
CA LEU A 141 -4.77 -1.69 -15.87
C LEU A 141 -4.44 -0.39 -15.13
N SER A 142 -3.36 -0.35 -14.40
CA SER A 142 -3.00 0.84 -13.62
C SER A 142 -1.49 1.09 -13.60
N VAL A 143 -1.15 2.36 -13.45
CA VAL A 143 0.19 2.80 -13.07
C VAL A 143 0.03 3.80 -11.94
N SER A 144 0.86 3.66 -10.90
CA SER A 144 0.89 4.61 -9.79
C SER A 144 2.33 4.88 -9.40
N SER A 145 2.59 6.09 -8.89
CA SER A 145 3.90 6.51 -8.40
C SER A 145 3.80 7.18 -7.04
N ASP A 146 4.83 6.98 -6.24
CA ASP A 146 5.04 7.65 -4.96
C ASP A 146 6.38 8.38 -5.03
N ILE A 147 6.31 9.73 -5.06
CA ILE A 147 7.44 10.63 -5.24
C ILE A 147 7.64 11.40 -3.93
N PRO A 148 8.75 11.21 -3.20
CA PRO A 148 8.98 11.87 -1.93
C PRO A 148 9.17 13.39 -2.11
N LEU A 149 8.39 14.16 -1.36
CA LEU A 149 8.48 15.63 -1.27
C LEU A 149 9.41 16.07 -0.13
N SER A 150 9.42 15.29 0.98
CA SER A 150 10.39 15.40 2.08
C SER A 150 11.23 14.13 2.17
N ASN A 151 12.37 14.17 2.84
CA ASN A 151 13.32 13.04 2.94
C ASN A 151 13.54 12.40 1.55
N ARG A 152 13.95 13.22 0.58
CA ARG A 152 14.04 12.85 -0.85
C ARG A 152 15.07 11.77 -1.13
N GLU A 153 15.92 11.46 -0.17
CA GLU A 153 16.83 10.31 -0.18
C GLU A 153 16.07 8.97 -0.19
N ASN A 154 14.81 8.95 0.26
CA ASN A 154 13.98 7.75 0.22
C ASN A 154 13.66 7.28 -1.19
N GLY A 155 13.77 8.16 -2.18
CA GLY A 155 13.60 7.84 -3.60
C GLY A 155 12.17 7.54 -4.02
N ALA A 156 11.91 7.66 -5.33
CA ALA A 156 10.61 7.39 -5.92
C ALA A 156 10.44 5.92 -6.33
N ASN A 157 9.18 5.48 -6.34
CA ASN A 157 8.81 4.18 -6.90
C ASN A 157 7.58 4.31 -7.81
N VAL A 158 7.41 3.31 -8.66
CA VAL A 158 6.28 3.17 -9.59
C VAL A 158 5.75 1.75 -9.51
N HIS A 159 4.44 1.60 -9.52
CA HIS A 159 3.78 0.30 -9.58
C HIS A 159 2.94 0.21 -10.86
N PHE A 160 3.04 -0.93 -11.52
CA PHE A 160 2.23 -1.31 -12.67
C PHE A 160 1.30 -2.43 -12.23
N GLY A 161 0.01 -2.24 -12.40
CA GLY A 161 -1.01 -3.18 -11.94
C GLY A 161 -1.94 -3.63 -13.06
N ALA A 162 -2.44 -4.84 -12.91
CA ALA A 162 -3.56 -5.37 -13.69
C ALA A 162 -4.49 -6.13 -12.75
N THR A 163 -5.80 -5.90 -12.86
CA THR A 163 -6.82 -6.59 -12.06
C THR A 163 -7.95 -7.03 -12.96
N GLY A 164 -8.33 -8.30 -12.86
CA GLY A 164 -9.43 -8.89 -13.60
C GLY A 164 -10.48 -9.48 -12.65
N GLN A 165 -11.75 -9.15 -12.84
CA GLN A 165 -12.86 -9.82 -12.18
C GLN A 165 -13.10 -11.18 -12.86
N VAL A 166 -12.99 -12.26 -12.08
CA VAL A 166 -13.13 -13.64 -12.59
C VAL A 166 -14.44 -14.30 -12.18
N TYR A 167 -15.11 -13.75 -11.19
CA TYR A 167 -16.41 -14.22 -10.73
C TYR A 167 -17.24 -13.03 -10.24
N GLY A 168 -18.56 -13.09 -10.49
CA GLY A 168 -19.53 -12.15 -9.96
C GLY A 168 -20.91 -12.83 -9.83
N ARG A 169 -21.55 -12.64 -8.67
CA ARG A 169 -22.91 -13.08 -8.42
C ARG A 169 -23.77 -11.91 -8.00
N ALA A 170 -24.85 -11.69 -8.68
CA ALA A 170 -25.85 -10.69 -8.34
C ALA A 170 -27.07 -11.32 -7.65
N ASP A 171 -27.79 -10.53 -6.86
CA ASP A 171 -29.09 -10.92 -6.30
C ASP A 171 -30.20 -10.85 -7.36
N ALA A 172 -31.43 -11.19 -6.96
CA ALA A 172 -32.62 -11.14 -7.84
C ALA A 172 -32.92 -9.73 -8.36
N LYS A 173 -32.35 -8.67 -7.77
CA LYS A 173 -32.52 -7.27 -8.19
C LYS A 173 -31.35 -6.79 -9.07
N GLY A 174 -30.38 -7.67 -9.40
CA GLY A 174 -29.19 -7.34 -10.18
C GLY A 174 -28.09 -6.64 -9.40
N VAL A 175 -28.19 -6.56 -8.06
CA VAL A 175 -27.15 -6.00 -7.21
C VAL A 175 -26.08 -7.05 -6.96
N GLN A 176 -24.83 -6.73 -7.28
CA GLN A 176 -23.70 -7.64 -7.09
C GLN A 176 -23.48 -7.93 -5.60
N GLN A 177 -23.63 -9.18 -5.20
CA GLN A 177 -23.42 -9.64 -3.83
C GLN A 177 -22.01 -10.18 -3.61
N ASP A 178 -21.51 -11.02 -4.53
CA ASP A 178 -20.18 -11.58 -4.45
C ASP A 178 -19.38 -11.21 -5.69
N SER A 179 -18.13 -10.85 -5.49
CA SER A 179 -17.15 -10.72 -6.57
C SER A 179 -15.81 -11.32 -6.17
N VAL A 180 -15.14 -11.95 -7.14
CA VAL A 180 -13.76 -12.40 -7.00
C VAL A 180 -12.95 -11.77 -8.11
N SER A 181 -11.84 -11.14 -7.73
CA SER A 181 -10.89 -10.54 -8.65
C SER A 181 -9.50 -11.11 -8.43
N ILE A 182 -8.76 -11.26 -9.52
CA ILE A 182 -7.34 -11.63 -9.50
C ILE A 182 -6.53 -10.40 -9.89
N GLY A 183 -5.50 -10.08 -9.11
CA GLY A 183 -4.61 -8.95 -9.36
C GLY A 183 -3.15 -9.38 -9.51
N GLY A 184 -2.43 -8.66 -10.37
CA GLY A 184 -0.98 -8.72 -10.46
C GLY A 184 -0.40 -7.32 -10.39
N GLN A 185 0.77 -7.18 -9.76
CA GLN A 185 1.46 -5.91 -9.66
C GLN A 185 2.97 -6.09 -9.79
N LEU A 186 3.65 -5.12 -10.42
CA LEU A 186 5.09 -5.02 -10.50
C LEU A 186 5.53 -3.68 -9.92
N GLY A 187 6.46 -3.71 -8.97
CA GLY A 187 7.07 -2.53 -8.38
C GLY A 187 8.43 -2.25 -9.00
N TRP A 188 8.62 -1.03 -9.51
CA TRP A 188 9.89 -0.49 -9.98
C TRP A 188 10.32 0.65 -9.06
N GLY A 189 11.60 0.67 -8.67
CA GLY A 189 12.16 1.71 -7.83
C GLY A 189 13.36 2.40 -8.48
N GLU A 190 13.45 3.72 -8.31
CA GLU A 190 14.67 4.40 -8.67
C GLU A 190 15.83 3.96 -7.76
N ARG A 191 17.06 4.26 -8.14
CA ARG A 191 18.25 3.82 -7.39
C ARG A 191 18.19 4.24 -5.91
N LYS A 192 17.74 5.46 -5.61
CA LYS A 192 17.62 5.93 -4.22
C LYS A 192 16.63 5.09 -3.43
N TYR A 193 15.46 4.79 -4.00
CA TYR A 193 14.44 3.95 -3.37
C TYR A 193 15.00 2.55 -3.04
N VAL A 194 15.59 1.88 -4.04
CA VAL A 194 16.13 0.53 -3.84
C VAL A 194 17.32 0.54 -2.88
N GLN A 195 18.17 1.59 -2.92
CA GLN A 195 19.26 1.78 -1.94
C GLN A 195 18.73 1.97 -0.52
N THR A 196 17.72 2.81 -0.33
CA THR A 196 17.16 3.10 1.01
C THR A 196 16.44 1.87 1.59
N MET A 197 15.72 1.14 0.75
CA MET A 197 14.90 0.01 1.21
C MET A 197 15.70 -1.29 1.32
N TYR A 198 16.73 -1.49 0.49
CA TYR A 198 17.44 -2.78 0.37
C TYR A 198 18.97 -2.66 0.42
N GLY A 199 19.52 -1.45 0.38
CA GLY A 199 20.96 -1.23 0.46
C GLY A 199 21.50 -1.37 1.87
N VAL A 200 22.82 -1.57 1.97
CA VAL A 200 23.61 -1.51 3.21
C VAL A 200 24.81 -0.61 2.96
N THR A 201 24.82 0.56 3.57
CA THR A 201 25.95 1.51 3.47
C THR A 201 27.18 1.01 4.23
N ALA A 202 28.35 1.61 4.02
CA ALA A 202 29.57 1.29 4.77
C ALA A 202 29.38 1.47 6.28
N THR A 203 28.69 2.55 6.70
CA THR A 203 28.38 2.81 8.11
C THR A 203 27.45 1.74 8.69
N GLN A 204 26.42 1.34 7.95
CA GLN A 204 25.52 0.27 8.38
C GLN A 204 26.23 -1.08 8.47
N ALA A 205 27.12 -1.39 7.52
CA ALA A 205 27.93 -2.61 7.55
C ALA A 205 28.86 -2.67 8.76
N ALA A 206 29.42 -1.52 9.18
CA ALA A 206 30.25 -1.43 10.38
C ALA A 206 29.46 -1.61 11.69
N ASN A 207 28.15 -1.32 11.70
CA ASN A 207 27.28 -1.39 12.87
C ASN A 207 26.40 -2.64 12.91
N THR A 208 26.51 -3.52 11.92
CA THR A 208 25.68 -4.73 11.78
C THR A 208 26.53 -5.92 11.33
N SER A 209 25.91 -7.10 11.25
CA SER A 209 26.54 -8.28 10.63
C SER A 209 26.36 -8.31 9.10
N PHE A 210 25.69 -7.33 8.50
CA PHE A 210 25.43 -7.31 7.07
C PHE A 210 26.64 -6.82 6.29
N LYS A 211 26.89 -7.44 5.14
CA LYS A 211 27.89 -6.94 4.20
C LYS A 211 27.37 -5.67 3.51
N GLN A 212 28.29 -4.74 3.21
CA GLN A 212 27.96 -3.58 2.40
C GLN A 212 27.33 -4.01 1.08
N TYR A 213 26.24 -3.35 0.70
CA TYR A 213 25.48 -3.67 -0.50
C TYR A 213 24.92 -2.40 -1.15
N THR A 214 25.21 -2.21 -2.43
CA THR A 214 24.79 -1.05 -3.22
C THR A 214 23.97 -1.53 -4.41
N PRO A 215 22.64 -1.67 -4.25
CA PRO A 215 21.75 -2.09 -5.34
C PRO A 215 21.59 -1.00 -6.41
N LYS A 216 21.22 -1.42 -7.60
CA LYS A 216 20.75 -0.54 -8.69
C LYS A 216 19.24 -0.33 -8.57
N GLY A 217 18.73 0.73 -9.21
CA GLY A 217 17.30 0.87 -9.46
C GLY A 217 16.81 -0.18 -10.45
N GLY A 218 15.50 -0.46 -10.41
CA GLY A 218 14.89 -1.47 -11.27
C GLY A 218 13.66 -2.11 -10.63
N PHE A 219 13.17 -3.18 -11.24
CA PHE A 219 12.08 -3.96 -10.66
C PHE A 219 12.55 -4.64 -9.37
N TYR A 220 11.82 -4.39 -8.30
CA TYR A 220 12.17 -4.87 -6.95
C TYR A 220 11.13 -5.82 -6.36
N GLU A 221 9.90 -5.84 -6.94
CA GLU A 221 8.79 -6.59 -6.38
C GLU A 221 7.82 -7.03 -7.47
N ALA A 222 7.27 -8.21 -7.31
CA ALA A 222 6.08 -8.68 -7.99
C ALA A 222 5.07 -9.16 -6.95
N GLN A 223 3.78 -8.91 -7.18
CA GLN A 223 2.68 -9.40 -6.34
C GLN A 223 1.63 -10.10 -7.19
N ALA A 224 1.01 -11.12 -6.61
CA ALA A 224 -0.20 -11.75 -7.13
C ALA A 224 -1.22 -11.87 -6.01
N THR A 225 -2.46 -11.46 -6.27
CA THR A 225 -3.51 -11.38 -5.26
C THR A 225 -4.82 -11.95 -5.78
N VAL A 226 -5.61 -12.49 -4.86
CA VAL A 226 -7.03 -12.78 -5.06
C VAL A 226 -7.79 -11.96 -4.03
N ASN A 227 -8.77 -11.23 -4.48
CA ASN A 227 -9.67 -10.45 -3.63
C ASN A 227 -11.09 -10.97 -3.78
N TRP A 228 -11.74 -11.25 -2.65
CA TRP A 228 -13.16 -11.57 -2.56
C TRP A 228 -13.88 -10.47 -1.81
N GLU A 229 -14.92 -9.92 -2.43
CA GLU A 229 -15.85 -8.97 -1.82
C GLU A 229 -17.21 -9.63 -1.67
N HIS A 230 -17.78 -9.57 -0.47
CA HIS A 230 -19.16 -9.95 -0.19
C HIS A 230 -19.93 -8.73 0.29
N ARG A 231 -20.99 -8.37 -0.42
CA ARG A 231 -21.91 -7.29 -0.03
C ARG A 231 -23.11 -7.87 0.69
N PHE A 232 -23.28 -7.52 1.96
CA PHE A 232 -24.44 -7.90 2.75
C PHE A 232 -25.67 -7.12 2.30
N ASP A 233 -25.48 -5.83 1.96
CA ASP A 233 -26.48 -4.91 1.47
C ASP A 233 -25.84 -3.78 0.64
N ALA A 234 -26.59 -2.71 0.36
CA ALA A 234 -26.10 -1.55 -0.40
C ALA A 234 -24.99 -0.76 0.34
N ARG A 235 -24.80 -0.97 1.65
CA ARG A 235 -23.90 -0.20 2.50
C ARG A 235 -22.75 -1.01 3.09
N TRP A 236 -23.01 -2.27 3.47
CA TRP A 236 -22.04 -3.12 4.15
C TRP A 236 -21.35 -4.09 3.21
N SER A 237 -20.05 -4.14 3.24
CA SER A 237 -19.27 -5.18 2.57
C SER A 237 -18.15 -5.74 3.43
N LEU A 238 -17.89 -7.04 3.25
CA LEU A 238 -16.73 -7.76 3.76
C LEU A 238 -15.76 -7.96 2.59
N ASN A 239 -14.50 -7.66 2.85
CA ASN A 239 -13.44 -7.82 1.87
C ASN A 239 -12.36 -8.73 2.43
N THR A 240 -11.91 -9.68 1.62
CA THR A 240 -10.82 -10.59 1.94
C THR A 240 -9.81 -10.60 0.80
N LEU A 241 -8.58 -10.25 1.11
CA LEU A 241 -7.47 -10.30 0.17
C LEU A 241 -6.47 -11.35 0.64
N VAL A 242 -6.05 -12.21 -0.27
CA VAL A 242 -4.94 -13.14 -0.06
C VAL A 242 -4.00 -13.08 -1.26
N GLY A 243 -2.70 -13.27 -1.02
CA GLY A 243 -1.75 -13.21 -2.11
C GLY A 243 -0.34 -13.54 -1.69
N VAL A 244 0.56 -13.31 -2.61
CA VAL A 244 2.00 -13.47 -2.40
C VAL A 244 2.73 -12.25 -2.97
N GLU A 245 3.79 -11.84 -2.28
CA GLU A 245 4.76 -10.89 -2.78
C GLU A 245 6.09 -11.58 -3.02
N HIS A 246 6.79 -11.20 -4.08
CA HIS A 246 8.10 -11.74 -4.43
C HIS A 246 9.11 -10.62 -4.66
N ARG A 247 10.21 -10.64 -3.93
CA ARG A 247 11.34 -9.71 -4.14
C ARG A 247 12.15 -10.17 -5.34
N MET A 248 12.48 -9.24 -6.23
CA MET A 248 13.17 -9.52 -7.49
C MET A 248 14.34 -8.56 -7.73
N GLY A 249 15.07 -8.78 -8.81
CA GLY A 249 16.20 -7.94 -9.18
C GLY A 249 17.28 -7.85 -8.09
N ASP A 250 17.81 -6.64 -7.91
CA ASP A 250 18.84 -6.40 -6.87
C ASP A 250 18.24 -6.38 -5.46
N ALA A 251 16.96 -6.05 -5.29
CA ALA A 251 16.30 -6.16 -3.99
C ALA A 251 16.35 -7.59 -3.44
N ALA A 252 16.14 -8.60 -4.29
CA ALA A 252 16.17 -10.01 -3.89
C ALA A 252 17.58 -10.55 -3.52
N LYS A 253 18.63 -9.80 -3.84
CA LYS A 253 20.04 -10.14 -3.53
C LYS A 253 20.54 -9.45 -2.28
N SER A 254 19.74 -8.57 -1.70
CA SER A 254 20.13 -7.78 -0.53
C SER A 254 20.39 -8.68 0.68
N PRO A 255 21.45 -8.42 1.47
CA PRO A 255 21.76 -9.20 2.68
C PRO A 255 20.72 -9.04 3.78
N ILE A 256 19.85 -8.02 3.72
CA ILE A 256 18.74 -7.85 4.68
C ILE A 256 17.48 -8.60 4.28
N VAL A 257 17.39 -9.17 3.08
CA VAL A 257 16.26 -9.96 2.63
C VAL A 257 16.40 -11.40 3.11
N GLN A 258 15.60 -11.77 4.11
CA GLN A 258 15.56 -13.12 4.69
C GLN A 258 14.70 -14.07 3.87
N ARG A 259 13.60 -13.53 3.28
CA ARG A 259 12.65 -14.29 2.47
C ARG A 259 12.30 -13.52 1.20
N LYS A 260 12.50 -14.16 0.05
CA LYS A 260 12.15 -13.52 -1.24
C LYS A 260 10.65 -13.57 -1.54
N THR A 261 9.97 -14.62 -1.12
CA THR A 261 8.52 -14.80 -1.35
C THR A 261 7.81 -14.89 -0.02
N ALA A 262 6.86 -13.99 0.23
CA ALA A 262 6.07 -13.98 1.46
C ALA A 262 4.57 -13.92 1.15
N PRO A 263 3.72 -14.55 1.97
CA PRO A 263 2.28 -14.37 1.87
C PRO A 263 1.88 -12.97 2.35
N ILE A 264 0.81 -12.46 1.78
CA ILE A 264 0.11 -11.26 2.22
C ILE A 264 -1.38 -11.57 2.35
N GLY A 265 -2.04 -10.88 3.25
CA GLY A 265 -3.48 -11.06 3.43
C GLY A 265 -4.11 -9.92 4.21
N ALA A 266 -5.40 -9.72 3.99
CA ALA A 266 -6.20 -8.76 4.73
C ALA A 266 -7.65 -9.21 4.79
N VAL A 267 -8.31 -8.90 5.91
CA VAL A 267 -9.77 -9.02 6.06
C VAL A 267 -10.27 -7.73 6.69
N TYR A 268 -11.26 -7.12 6.07
CA TYR A 268 -11.84 -5.87 6.56
C TYR A 268 -13.30 -5.72 6.15
N VAL A 269 -14.03 -4.97 6.96
CA VAL A 269 -15.43 -4.61 6.71
C VAL A 269 -15.48 -3.13 6.38
N THR A 270 -16.33 -2.75 5.44
CA THR A 270 -16.59 -1.36 5.10
C THR A 270 -18.07 -1.04 5.19
N TYR A 271 -18.36 0.21 5.54
CA TYR A 271 -19.69 0.81 5.51
C TYR A 271 -19.67 2.05 4.64
N ARG A 272 -20.59 2.15 3.72
CA ARG A 272 -20.75 3.26 2.78
C ARG A 272 -22.00 4.06 3.12
N TYR A 273 -21.83 5.36 3.31
CA TYR A 273 -22.92 6.33 3.49
C TYR A 273 -23.42 6.86 2.17
#